data_63bf919bcc6f009e157f639e005f5643
#
_entry.id   63bf919bcc6f009e157f639e005f5643
#
_cell.length_a   1.000
_cell.length_b   1.000
_cell.length_c   1.000
_cell.angle_alpha   90.00
_cell.angle_beta   90.00
_cell.angle_gamma   90.00
#
_symmetry.space_group_name_H-M   'P 1'
#
loop_
_entity.id
_entity.type
_entity.pdbx_description
1 polymer ?
#
loop_
_entity_poly.entity_id
_entity_poly.type
_entity_poly.pdbx_seq_one_letter_code
_entity_poly.pdbx_strand_id
1 'polypeptide(L)'
;MKAVTFITGNQHKLEEAKSVLKDYGIAVEPLQIDIDEIQHHDPLKITEAKVKLAYEKAGQPVVVNDSSWEIPALGGFPGGYMKDIVDWFTAEDFLALMKDKNDRRIILHDVVAYSDGKQLKLFIYDQTGVFINEPRGEGTSMNQVVSMEDSGGLTIAEEFALRHDGAEINPAHFQHWQKFGEWFANK
;
A
#
# COMPACT_ATOMS: atom_id res chain seq x y z
N MET A 1 4.61 25.72 -8.08
CA MET A 1 4.76 24.37 -7.49
C MET A 1 3.51 23.60 -7.90
N LYS A 2 3.65 22.40 -8.46
CA LYS A 2 2.48 21.56 -8.77
C LYS A 2 1.90 21.02 -7.46
N ALA A 3 0.60 20.77 -7.43
CA ALA A 3 -0.05 20.16 -6.28
C ALA A 3 -0.95 19.02 -6.74
N VAL A 4 -1.12 18.01 -5.89
CA VAL A 4 -2.04 16.90 -6.13
C VAL A 4 -2.89 16.66 -4.89
N THR A 5 -4.21 16.48 -5.10
CA THR A 5 -5.14 16.13 -4.02
C THR A 5 -5.07 14.62 -3.77
N PHE A 6 -4.69 14.23 -2.57
CA PHE A 6 -4.59 12.83 -2.16
C PHE A 6 -5.76 12.45 -1.24
N ILE A 7 -6.62 11.55 -1.71
CA ILE A 7 -7.74 11.05 -0.94
C ILE A 7 -7.25 9.92 -0.03
N THR A 8 -7.06 10.24 1.24
CA THR A 8 -6.62 9.29 2.25
C THR A 8 -7.00 9.74 3.66
N GLY A 9 -7.34 8.79 4.53
CA GLY A 9 -7.41 8.96 5.98
C GLY A 9 -6.20 8.35 6.70
N ASN A 10 -5.27 7.72 5.95
CA ASN A 10 -4.11 7.05 6.52
C ASN A 10 -2.91 8.01 6.57
N GLN A 11 -2.48 8.36 7.79
CA GLN A 11 -1.37 9.28 8.02
C GLN A 11 -0.03 8.74 7.48
N HIS A 12 0.23 7.42 7.61
CA HIS A 12 1.47 6.83 7.11
C HIS A 12 1.57 6.95 5.58
N LYS A 13 0.49 6.63 4.85
CA LYS A 13 0.45 6.81 3.39
C LYS A 13 0.63 8.26 2.96
N LEU A 14 0.13 9.22 3.76
CA LEU A 14 0.32 10.64 3.50
C LEU A 14 1.78 11.06 3.67
N GLU A 15 2.44 10.58 4.72
CA GLU A 15 3.86 10.86 4.99
C GLU A 15 4.76 10.25 3.91
N GLU A 16 4.49 9.03 3.48
CA GLU A 16 5.18 8.36 2.37
C GLU A 16 5.06 9.17 1.08
N ALA A 17 3.83 9.54 0.69
CA ALA A 17 3.60 10.36 -0.50
C ALA A 17 4.36 11.69 -0.44
N LYS A 18 4.31 12.40 0.69
CA LYS A 18 5.03 13.66 0.89
C LYS A 18 6.54 13.48 0.82
N SER A 19 7.06 12.41 1.42
CA SER A 19 8.51 12.13 1.45
C SER A 19 9.10 11.90 0.06
N VAL A 20 8.33 11.27 -0.83
CA VAL A 20 8.76 11.00 -2.21
C VAL A 20 8.49 12.20 -3.12
N LEU A 21 7.29 12.76 -3.09
CA LEU A 21 6.84 13.75 -4.08
C LEU A 21 7.50 15.12 -3.91
N LYS A 22 8.09 15.42 -2.74
CA LYS A 22 8.90 16.64 -2.54
C LYS A 22 10.07 16.72 -3.52
N ASP A 23 10.69 15.58 -3.87
CA ASP A 23 11.85 15.53 -4.77
C ASP A 23 11.48 15.84 -6.22
N TYR A 24 10.19 15.74 -6.56
CA TYR A 24 9.60 16.12 -7.85
C TYR A 24 8.97 17.54 -7.84
N GLY A 25 9.10 18.29 -6.73
CA GLY A 25 8.48 19.61 -6.59
C GLY A 25 6.96 19.58 -6.55
N ILE A 26 6.35 18.49 -6.08
CA ILE A 26 4.90 18.28 -6.01
C ILE A 26 4.45 18.37 -4.57
N ALA A 27 3.54 19.30 -4.28
CA ALA A 27 2.86 19.38 -2.98
C ALA A 27 1.73 18.35 -2.90
N VAL A 28 1.58 17.69 -1.74
CA VAL A 28 0.50 16.73 -1.48
C VAL A 28 -0.51 17.38 -0.56
N GLU A 29 -1.73 17.54 -1.05
CA GLU A 29 -2.87 18.13 -0.32
C GLU A 29 -3.80 16.99 0.11
N PRO A 30 -3.84 16.63 1.40
CA PRO A 30 -4.74 15.58 1.85
C PRO A 30 -6.18 16.05 1.82
N LEU A 31 -7.08 15.17 1.34
CA LEU A 31 -8.51 15.37 1.43
C LEU A 31 -9.16 14.08 1.91
N GLN A 32 -9.88 14.16 3.02
CA GLN A 32 -10.57 13.01 3.56
C GLN A 32 -12.00 12.97 3.01
N ILE A 33 -12.28 11.94 2.24
CA ILE A 33 -13.60 11.63 1.69
C ILE A 33 -13.88 10.17 1.98
N ASP A 34 -15.07 9.87 2.48
CA ASP A 34 -15.53 8.50 2.64
C ASP A 34 -15.85 7.90 1.27
N ILE A 35 -15.17 6.82 0.93
CA ILE A 35 -15.31 6.11 -0.34
C ILE A 35 -15.76 4.68 -0.06
N ASP A 36 -16.94 4.33 -0.56
CA ASP A 36 -17.41 2.95 -0.55
C ASP A 36 -16.58 2.11 -1.51
N GLU A 37 -15.83 1.14 -0.98
CA GLU A 37 -15.00 0.26 -1.79
C GLU A 37 -15.80 -0.94 -2.28
N ILE A 38 -15.68 -1.25 -3.57
CA ILE A 38 -16.26 -2.47 -4.12
C ILE A 38 -15.50 -3.71 -3.60
N GLN A 39 -16.18 -4.84 -3.52
CA GLN A 39 -15.56 -6.13 -3.26
C GLN A 39 -15.22 -6.81 -4.59
N HIS A 40 -13.94 -7.10 -4.79
CA HIS A 40 -13.45 -7.80 -6.00
C HIS A 40 -12.18 -8.59 -5.68
N HIS A 41 -11.99 -9.75 -6.31
CA HIS A 41 -10.77 -10.56 -6.12
C HIS A 41 -9.51 -9.89 -6.70
N ASP A 42 -9.67 -9.10 -7.76
CA ASP A 42 -8.58 -8.34 -8.39
C ASP A 42 -8.47 -6.96 -7.70
N PRO A 43 -7.38 -6.68 -6.96
CA PRO A 43 -7.21 -5.43 -6.24
C PRO A 43 -7.09 -4.21 -7.17
N LEU A 44 -6.62 -4.39 -8.41
CA LEU A 44 -6.56 -3.28 -9.36
C LEU A 44 -7.95 -2.76 -9.71
N LYS A 45 -8.96 -3.64 -9.78
CA LYS A 45 -10.35 -3.24 -10.02
C LYS A 45 -10.92 -2.44 -8.85
N ILE A 46 -10.54 -2.79 -7.63
CA ILE A 46 -10.92 -2.02 -6.43
C ILE A 46 -10.32 -0.61 -6.51
N THR A 47 -9.02 -0.51 -6.77
CA THR A 47 -8.31 0.78 -6.87
C THR A 47 -8.84 1.64 -8.03
N GLU A 48 -9.13 1.04 -9.20
CA GLU A 48 -9.75 1.74 -10.34
C GLU A 48 -11.12 2.32 -9.99
N ALA A 49 -11.97 1.54 -9.32
CA ALA A 49 -13.29 1.98 -8.88
C ALA A 49 -13.18 3.09 -7.84
N LYS A 50 -12.29 2.93 -6.87
CA LYS A 50 -12.01 3.90 -5.80
C LYS A 50 -11.58 5.25 -6.35
N VAL A 51 -10.62 5.31 -7.28
CA VAL A 51 -10.15 6.59 -7.82
C VAL A 51 -11.21 7.30 -8.68
N LYS A 52 -12.07 6.54 -9.39
CA LYS A 52 -13.20 7.11 -10.13
C LYS A 52 -14.21 7.77 -9.19
N LEU A 53 -14.63 7.05 -8.16
CA LEU A 53 -15.57 7.56 -7.16
C LEU A 53 -14.97 8.73 -6.36
N ALA A 54 -13.67 8.66 -6.05
CA ALA A 54 -12.95 9.76 -5.41
C ALA A 54 -12.98 11.04 -6.28
N TYR A 55 -12.73 10.91 -7.58
CA TYR A 55 -12.84 12.04 -8.52
C TYR A 55 -14.26 12.61 -8.57
N GLU A 56 -15.27 11.76 -8.67
CA GLU A 56 -16.68 12.19 -8.72
C GLU A 56 -17.08 12.96 -7.46
N LYS A 57 -16.67 12.48 -6.27
CA LYS A 57 -16.96 13.14 -5.00
C LYS A 57 -16.15 14.42 -4.77
N ALA A 58 -14.87 14.45 -5.21
CA ALA A 58 -13.99 15.61 -5.03
C ALA A 58 -14.24 16.73 -6.05
N GLY A 59 -14.75 16.41 -7.24
CA GLY A 59 -14.96 17.36 -8.34
C GLY A 59 -13.67 17.96 -8.93
N GLN A 60 -12.52 17.36 -8.66
CA GLN A 60 -11.19 17.82 -9.09
C GLN A 60 -10.24 16.62 -9.25
N PRO A 61 -9.10 16.80 -9.97
CA PRO A 61 -8.10 15.75 -10.12
C PRO A 61 -7.60 15.21 -8.76
N VAL A 62 -7.56 13.90 -8.63
CA VAL A 62 -7.21 13.21 -7.37
C VAL A 62 -6.27 12.04 -7.60
N VAL A 63 -5.58 11.66 -6.52
CA VAL A 63 -4.91 10.36 -6.40
C VAL A 63 -5.47 9.59 -5.21
N VAL A 64 -5.41 8.27 -5.31
CA VAL A 64 -5.59 7.32 -4.20
C VAL A 64 -4.37 6.39 -4.16
N ASN A 65 -4.12 5.78 -3.00
CA ASN A 65 -3.12 4.73 -2.87
C ASN A 65 -3.73 3.53 -2.15
N ASP A 66 -3.65 2.37 -2.78
CA ASP A 66 -4.07 1.10 -2.21
C ASP A 66 -2.91 0.12 -2.15
N SER A 67 -2.96 -0.76 -1.16
CA SER A 67 -2.01 -1.84 -0.96
C SER A 67 -2.77 -3.15 -0.79
N SER A 68 -2.29 -4.20 -1.41
CA SER A 68 -2.85 -5.54 -1.28
C SER A 68 -1.74 -6.59 -1.18
N TRP A 69 -2.08 -7.76 -0.67
CA TRP A 69 -1.14 -8.84 -0.47
C TRP A 69 -1.54 -10.07 -1.28
N GLU A 70 -0.55 -10.75 -1.82
CA GLU A 70 -0.70 -12.03 -2.50
C GLU A 70 0.25 -13.05 -1.89
N ILE A 71 -0.28 -14.22 -1.52
CA ILE A 71 0.49 -15.37 -1.05
C ILE A 71 0.47 -16.43 -2.14
N PRO A 72 1.57 -16.59 -2.93
CA PRO A 72 1.61 -17.52 -4.06
C PRO A 72 1.26 -18.96 -3.69
N ALA A 73 1.77 -19.43 -2.53
CA ALA A 73 1.49 -20.77 -2.00
C ALA A 73 0.02 -21.03 -1.67
N LEU A 74 -0.80 -19.97 -1.62
CA LEU A 74 -2.25 -20.03 -1.36
C LEU A 74 -3.08 -19.55 -2.56
N GLY A 75 -2.50 -19.55 -3.77
CA GLY A 75 -3.21 -19.21 -5.00
C GLY A 75 -3.60 -17.74 -5.12
N GLY A 76 -2.84 -16.84 -4.50
CA GLY A 76 -3.09 -15.40 -4.53
C GLY A 76 -3.95 -14.85 -3.38
N PHE A 77 -4.30 -15.73 -2.39
CA PHE A 77 -4.98 -15.26 -1.16
C PHE A 77 -4.08 -14.26 -0.39
N PRO A 78 -4.60 -13.22 0.26
CA PRO A 78 -6.01 -12.79 0.30
C PRO A 78 -6.43 -11.87 -0.86
N GLY A 79 -5.50 -11.32 -1.66
CA GLY A 79 -5.80 -10.44 -2.78
C GLY A 79 -6.63 -9.23 -2.38
N GLY A 80 -7.72 -8.98 -3.10
CA GLY A 80 -8.62 -7.85 -2.84
C GLY A 80 -9.45 -7.94 -1.55
N TYR A 81 -9.36 -9.04 -0.80
CA TYR A 81 -10.05 -9.22 0.49
C TYR A 81 -9.15 -8.96 1.70
N MET A 82 -7.98 -8.38 1.46
CA MET A 82 -6.94 -8.19 2.48
C MET A 82 -7.45 -7.50 3.73
N LYS A 83 -8.25 -6.45 3.61
CA LYS A 83 -8.75 -5.66 4.75
C LYS A 83 -9.52 -6.52 5.76
N ASP A 84 -10.51 -7.26 5.28
CA ASP A 84 -11.34 -8.12 6.13
C ASP A 84 -10.50 -9.26 6.76
N ILE A 85 -9.58 -9.82 5.98
CA ILE A 85 -8.73 -10.92 6.44
C ILE A 85 -7.77 -10.48 7.57
N VAL A 86 -7.13 -9.31 7.47
CA VAL A 86 -6.27 -8.82 8.59
C VAL A 86 -7.06 -8.44 9.83
N ASP A 87 -8.32 -8.04 9.66
CA ASP A 87 -9.19 -7.71 10.81
C ASP A 87 -9.67 -8.98 11.53
N TRP A 88 -9.78 -10.11 10.82
CA TRP A 88 -10.29 -11.37 11.38
C TRP A 88 -9.19 -12.34 11.83
N PHE A 89 -8.03 -12.33 11.17
CA PHE A 89 -6.94 -13.27 11.43
C PHE A 89 -5.96 -12.72 12.46
N THR A 90 -5.52 -13.62 13.33
CA THR A 90 -4.36 -13.38 14.17
C THR A 90 -3.05 -13.65 13.42
N ALA A 91 -1.92 -13.24 13.98
CA ALA A 91 -0.60 -13.57 13.44
C ALA A 91 -0.38 -15.10 13.36
N GLU A 92 -0.85 -15.82 14.38
CA GLU A 92 -0.79 -17.28 14.47
C GLU A 92 -1.64 -17.96 13.40
N ASP A 93 -2.80 -17.40 13.02
CA ASP A 93 -3.63 -17.94 11.95
C ASP A 93 -2.90 -17.90 10.60
N PHE A 94 -2.21 -16.78 10.29
CA PHE A 94 -1.37 -16.70 9.10
C PHE A 94 -0.23 -17.72 9.12
N LEU A 95 0.45 -17.89 10.26
CA LEU A 95 1.52 -18.89 10.39
C LEU A 95 0.98 -20.31 10.25
N ALA A 96 -0.23 -20.57 10.75
CA ALA A 96 -0.89 -21.89 10.61
C ALA A 96 -1.21 -22.19 9.13
N LEU A 97 -1.66 -21.20 8.34
CA LEU A 97 -1.86 -21.36 6.90
C LEU A 97 -0.56 -21.69 6.15
N MET A 98 0.57 -21.21 6.65
CA MET A 98 1.88 -21.37 6.04
C MET A 98 2.67 -22.58 6.56
N LYS A 99 2.14 -23.35 7.54
CA LYS A 99 2.85 -24.42 8.25
C LYS A 99 3.46 -25.48 7.34
N ASP A 100 2.69 -25.93 6.34
CA ASP A 100 3.09 -27.01 5.43
C ASP A 100 3.48 -26.47 4.04
N LYS A 101 3.77 -25.17 3.90
CA LYS A 101 4.14 -24.54 2.65
C LYS A 101 5.66 -24.40 2.54
N ASN A 102 6.25 -24.93 1.47
CA ASN A 102 7.66 -24.73 1.16
C ASN A 102 7.93 -23.32 0.63
N ASP A 103 7.01 -22.77 -0.17
CA ASP A 103 7.08 -21.39 -0.63
C ASP A 103 6.46 -20.49 0.44
N ARG A 104 7.29 -19.68 1.08
CA ARG A 104 6.88 -18.76 2.14
C ARG A 104 6.82 -17.31 1.65
N ARG A 105 6.91 -17.10 0.34
CA ARG A 105 6.84 -15.74 -0.22
C ARG A 105 5.46 -15.14 -0.04
N ILE A 106 5.49 -13.83 0.12
CA ILE A 106 4.33 -12.96 0.05
C ILE A 106 4.69 -11.76 -0.82
N ILE A 107 3.77 -11.28 -1.63
CA ILE A 107 3.97 -10.14 -2.53
C ILE A 107 3.06 -9.01 -2.06
N LEU A 108 3.66 -7.85 -1.82
CA LEU A 108 2.94 -6.60 -1.58
C LEU A 108 2.78 -5.89 -2.92
N HIS A 109 1.55 -5.61 -3.31
CA HIS A 109 1.21 -4.80 -4.46
C HIS A 109 0.80 -3.41 -4.00
N ASP A 110 1.62 -2.41 -4.26
CA ASP A 110 1.31 -1.00 -4.01
C ASP A 110 0.90 -0.29 -5.29
N VAL A 111 -0.23 0.40 -5.26
CA VAL A 111 -0.80 1.05 -6.42
C VAL A 111 -1.18 2.48 -6.09
N VAL A 112 -0.58 3.44 -6.82
CA VAL A 112 -1.10 4.81 -6.89
C VAL A 112 -1.99 4.91 -8.12
N ALA A 113 -3.23 5.36 -7.95
CA ALA A 113 -4.15 5.63 -9.05
C ALA A 113 -4.48 7.11 -9.11
N TYR A 114 -4.42 7.67 -10.32
CA TYR A 114 -4.77 9.06 -10.62
C TYR A 114 -5.99 9.13 -11.52
N SER A 115 -6.88 10.08 -11.27
CA SER A 115 -7.97 10.44 -12.17
C SER A 115 -8.16 11.95 -12.25
N ASP A 116 -8.36 12.47 -13.47
CA ASP A 116 -8.81 13.84 -13.74
C ASP A 116 -10.15 13.88 -14.51
N GLY A 117 -10.87 12.74 -14.52
CA GLY A 117 -12.13 12.56 -15.22
C GLY A 117 -12.00 12.30 -16.72
N LYS A 118 -10.85 12.60 -17.34
CA LYS A 118 -10.54 12.32 -18.75
C LYS A 118 -9.63 11.13 -18.93
N GLN A 119 -8.71 10.95 -18.01
CA GLN A 119 -7.78 9.83 -17.98
C GLN A 119 -7.74 9.21 -16.59
N LEU A 120 -7.48 7.90 -16.54
CA LEU A 120 -7.16 7.13 -15.36
C LEU A 120 -5.79 6.50 -15.59
N LYS A 121 -4.90 6.63 -14.61
CA LYS A 121 -3.57 6.03 -14.65
C LYS A 121 -3.25 5.30 -13.36
N LEU A 122 -2.65 4.12 -13.50
CA LEU A 122 -2.15 3.30 -12.39
C LEU A 122 -0.62 3.27 -12.41
N PHE A 123 -0.01 3.36 -11.24
CA PHE A 123 1.42 3.24 -11.03
C PHE A 123 1.62 2.15 -9.99
N ILE A 124 2.12 1.01 -10.43
CA ILE A 124 2.19 -0.22 -9.66
C ILE A 124 3.64 -0.49 -9.27
N TYR A 125 3.83 -0.95 -8.05
CA TYR A 125 5.09 -1.45 -7.54
C TYR A 125 4.85 -2.69 -6.68
N ASP A 126 5.51 -3.78 -7.04
CA ASP A 126 5.45 -5.05 -6.33
C ASP A 126 6.73 -5.23 -5.51
N GLN A 127 6.56 -5.65 -4.27
CA GLN A 127 7.65 -5.95 -3.35
C GLN A 127 7.48 -7.37 -2.82
N THR A 128 8.58 -8.11 -2.74
CA THR A 128 8.56 -9.46 -2.18
C THR A 128 8.96 -9.45 -0.72
N GLY A 129 8.27 -10.22 0.07
CA GLY A 129 8.63 -10.54 1.45
C GLY A 129 8.50 -12.03 1.71
N VAL A 130 8.79 -12.43 2.94
CA VAL A 130 8.68 -13.80 3.40
C VAL A 130 7.97 -13.87 4.75
N PHE A 131 7.18 -14.91 4.96
CA PHE A 131 6.67 -15.25 6.28
C PHE A 131 7.80 -15.73 7.18
N ILE A 132 7.94 -15.12 8.34
CA ILE A 132 8.81 -15.59 9.42
C ILE A 132 8.12 -16.72 10.22
N ASN A 133 8.80 -17.29 11.22
CA ASN A 133 8.28 -18.47 11.94
C ASN A 133 7.54 -18.14 13.24
N GLU A 134 7.68 -16.91 13.73
CA GLU A 134 7.04 -16.43 14.97
C GLU A 134 6.70 -14.94 14.86
N PRO A 135 5.61 -14.47 15.47
CA PRO A 135 5.25 -13.05 15.41
C PRO A 135 6.28 -12.18 16.13
N ARG A 136 6.60 -11.00 15.58
CA ARG A 136 7.48 -10.00 16.20
C ARG A 136 6.95 -8.60 15.96
N GLY A 137 7.14 -7.72 16.95
CA GLY A 137 6.67 -6.35 16.94
C GLY A 137 5.19 -6.21 17.26
N GLU A 138 4.69 -4.97 17.27
CA GLU A 138 3.29 -4.62 17.52
C GLU A 138 2.66 -4.04 16.26
N GLY A 139 1.40 -4.38 15.97
CA GLY A 139 0.71 -3.89 14.77
C GLY A 139 -0.36 -4.84 14.27
N THR A 140 -0.70 -4.74 12.99
CA THR A 140 -1.66 -5.68 12.38
C THR A 140 -1.07 -7.09 12.32
N SER A 141 -1.93 -8.08 12.29
CA SER A 141 -1.55 -9.51 12.30
C SER A 141 -0.55 -9.87 11.20
N MET A 142 -0.73 -9.36 9.99
CA MET A 142 0.18 -9.59 8.88
C MET A 142 1.55 -8.93 9.10
N ASN A 143 1.58 -7.70 9.62
CA ASN A 143 2.82 -6.95 9.84
C ASN A 143 3.76 -7.62 10.84
N GLN A 144 3.22 -8.40 11.76
CA GLN A 144 3.99 -9.13 12.78
C GLN A 144 4.71 -10.37 12.24
N VAL A 145 4.26 -10.90 11.09
CA VAL A 145 4.74 -12.19 10.56
C VAL A 145 5.39 -12.11 9.16
N VAL A 146 5.50 -10.91 8.61
CA VAL A 146 6.12 -10.67 7.30
C VAL A 146 7.37 -9.82 7.44
N SER A 147 8.46 -10.26 6.79
CA SER A 147 9.72 -9.54 6.62
C SER A 147 9.91 -9.28 5.13
N MET A 148 10.10 -8.01 4.73
CA MET A 148 10.38 -7.66 3.34
C MET A 148 11.84 -7.99 2.99
N GLU A 149 12.13 -8.26 1.72
CA GLU A 149 13.47 -8.71 1.28
C GLU A 149 14.60 -7.72 1.64
N ASP A 150 14.30 -6.43 1.66
CA ASP A 150 15.25 -5.35 1.93
C ASP A 150 15.21 -4.83 3.37
N SER A 151 14.41 -5.44 4.25
CA SER A 151 14.22 -5.03 5.67
C SER A 151 15.38 -5.40 6.61
N GLY A 152 16.39 -6.13 6.11
CA GLY A 152 17.45 -6.67 6.98
C GLY A 152 16.96 -7.73 7.97
N GLY A 153 15.81 -8.36 7.70
CA GLY A 153 15.19 -9.38 8.53
C GLY A 153 14.24 -8.86 9.61
N LEU A 154 13.97 -7.55 9.63
CA LEU A 154 12.93 -6.97 10.48
C LEU A 154 11.55 -7.30 9.92
N THR A 155 10.55 -7.42 10.80
CA THR A 155 9.16 -7.46 10.37
C THR A 155 8.66 -6.06 10.00
N ILE A 156 7.58 -5.99 9.26
CA ILE A 156 6.94 -4.69 8.94
C ILE A 156 6.52 -3.97 10.23
N ALA A 157 6.08 -4.71 11.25
CA ALA A 157 5.74 -4.14 12.56
C ALA A 157 6.96 -3.53 13.26
N GLU A 158 8.12 -4.19 13.21
CA GLU A 158 9.38 -3.68 13.75
C GLU A 158 9.88 -2.44 12.96
N GLU A 159 9.75 -2.44 11.63
CA GLU A 159 10.07 -1.27 10.81
C GLU A 159 9.18 -0.06 11.12
N PHE A 160 7.87 -0.28 11.33
CA PHE A 160 6.96 0.81 11.74
C PHE A 160 7.31 1.37 13.10
N ALA A 161 7.71 0.54 14.07
CA ALA A 161 8.18 1.01 15.36
C ALA A 161 9.41 1.91 15.23
N LEU A 162 10.40 1.52 14.39
CA LEU A 162 11.58 2.35 14.14
C LEU A 162 11.22 3.70 13.49
N ARG A 163 10.27 3.73 12.56
CA ARG A 163 9.79 4.97 11.94
C ARG A 163 9.09 5.88 12.95
N HIS A 164 8.31 5.30 13.85
CA HIS A 164 7.66 6.04 14.95
C HIS A 164 8.71 6.67 15.88
N ASP A 165 9.84 6.01 16.08
CA ASP A 165 10.98 6.49 16.87
C ASP A 165 11.89 7.48 16.10
N GLY A 166 11.50 7.89 14.90
CA GLY A 166 12.16 8.94 14.11
C GLY A 166 13.10 8.45 13.02
N ALA A 167 13.10 7.16 12.67
CA ALA A 167 13.84 6.68 11.52
C ALA A 167 13.28 7.31 10.21
N GLU A 168 14.19 7.71 9.33
CA GLU A 168 13.80 8.31 8.05
C GLU A 168 13.10 7.30 7.15
N ILE A 169 12.07 7.78 6.44
CA ILE A 169 11.41 7.02 5.38
C ILE A 169 12.38 6.91 4.20
N ASN A 170 12.71 5.68 3.79
CA ASN A 170 13.50 5.45 2.59
C ASN A 170 12.63 5.57 1.33
N PRO A 171 12.79 6.62 0.50
CA PRO A 171 11.95 6.81 -0.69
C PRO A 171 12.05 5.67 -1.70
N ALA A 172 13.16 4.91 -1.72
CA ALA A 172 13.37 3.80 -2.66
C ALA A 172 12.36 2.66 -2.50
N HIS A 173 11.74 2.53 -1.31
CA HIS A 173 10.70 1.53 -1.04
C HIS A 173 9.32 1.92 -1.62
N PHE A 174 9.17 3.11 -2.20
CA PHE A 174 7.89 3.65 -2.68
C PHE A 174 7.92 3.99 -4.16
N GLN A 175 8.37 3.05 -4.99
CA GLN A 175 8.54 3.27 -6.43
C GLN A 175 7.23 3.60 -7.15
N HIS A 176 6.07 3.17 -6.65
CA HIS A 176 4.76 3.57 -7.17
C HIS A 176 4.57 5.10 -7.08
N TRP A 177 5.01 5.74 -5.99
CA TRP A 177 5.01 7.19 -5.86
C TRP A 177 6.08 7.87 -6.73
N GLN A 178 7.27 7.27 -6.90
CA GLN A 178 8.29 7.79 -7.80
C GLN A 178 7.81 7.80 -9.24
N LYS A 179 7.24 6.68 -9.73
CA LYS A 179 6.64 6.56 -11.07
C LYS A 179 5.53 7.59 -11.29
N PHE A 180 4.68 7.80 -10.28
CA PHE A 180 3.67 8.86 -10.33
C PHE A 180 4.31 10.25 -10.38
N GLY A 181 5.29 10.54 -9.53
CA GLY A 181 5.99 11.82 -9.44
C GLY A 181 6.65 12.21 -10.76
N GLU A 182 7.40 11.29 -11.37
CA GLU A 182 8.01 11.47 -12.69
C GLU A 182 6.98 11.83 -13.76
N TRP A 183 5.90 11.06 -13.82
CA TRP A 183 4.84 11.32 -14.80
C TRP A 183 4.13 12.65 -14.55
N PHE A 184 3.75 12.94 -13.30
CA PHE A 184 2.97 14.13 -12.95
C PHE A 184 3.79 15.41 -13.06
N ALA A 185 5.10 15.37 -12.79
CA ALA A 185 6.01 16.50 -12.97
C ALA A 185 6.10 16.93 -14.44
N ASN A 186 5.93 15.99 -15.39
CA ASN A 186 5.99 16.24 -16.83
C ASN A 186 4.60 16.43 -17.50
N LYS A 187 3.52 16.36 -16.74
CA LYS A 187 2.15 16.60 -17.20
C LYS A 187 1.86 18.11 -17.31
#